data_c688f88b5905f57695a28ba91048bb62
#
_entry.id   c688f88b5905f57695a28ba91048bb62
#
_cell.length_a   1.000
_cell.length_b   1.000
_cell.length_c   1.000
_cell.angle_alpha   90.00
_cell.angle_beta   90.00
_cell.angle_gamma   90.00
#
_symmetry.space_group_name_H-M   'P 1'
#
loop_
_entity.id
_entity.type
_entity.pdbx_description
1 polymer ?
#
loop_
_entity_poly.entity_id
_entity_poly.type
_entity_poly.pdbx_seq_one_letter_code
_entity_poly.pdbx_strand_id
1 'polypeptide(L)'
;MTGINVYIFSFWIFWASSIESTEEETVKKSTDFLLCRYCGFNVAPASTLVNLKSPAAEEIYNQSLFGLDNVEVQSLKNPLGIQFNIVTARGGTCVATSKRWQVDHSWFPGHAWKSCSCSRCSRHIGWIFEPLATAHYDRVYASLNGFYAYVLENVISEAYADSLLVTPKLNSYT
;
A
#
# COMPACT_ATOMS: atom_id res chain seq x y z
N MET A 1 -10.98 -58.99 -64.21
CA MET A 1 -11.63 -58.45 -63.02
C MET A 1 -10.53 -58.15 -62.05
N THR A 2 -10.11 -56.92 -62.05
CA THR A 2 -8.90 -56.37 -61.33
C THR A 2 -9.39 -55.63 -60.11
N GLY A 3 -9.12 -56.17 -58.94
CA GLY A 3 -9.40 -55.47 -57.63
C GLY A 3 -8.31 -54.48 -57.27
N ILE A 4 -8.70 -53.26 -57.06
CA ILE A 4 -7.79 -52.16 -56.62
C ILE A 4 -7.81 -52.13 -55.07
N ASN A 5 -6.64 -52.44 -54.47
CA ASN A 5 -6.44 -52.27 -53.03
C ASN A 5 -6.08 -50.82 -52.73
N VAL A 6 -6.92 -50.12 -52.03
CA VAL A 6 -6.65 -48.77 -51.51
C VAL A 6 -6.09 -48.87 -50.10
N TYR A 7 -4.81 -48.58 -49.91
CA TYR A 7 -4.20 -48.47 -48.59
C TYR A 7 -4.50 -47.07 -48.04
N ILE A 8 -5.28 -46.97 -46.96
CA ILE A 8 -5.52 -45.76 -46.22
C ILE A 8 -4.40 -45.59 -45.19
N PHE A 9 -3.47 -44.66 -45.45
CA PHE A 9 -2.49 -44.24 -44.47
C PHE A 9 -3.15 -43.30 -43.47
N SER A 10 -3.40 -43.75 -42.24
CA SER A 10 -3.82 -42.89 -41.12
C SER A 10 -2.62 -42.15 -40.60
N PHE A 11 -2.54 -40.82 -40.88
CA PHE A 11 -1.60 -39.93 -40.25
C PHE A 11 -2.11 -39.58 -38.85
N TRP A 12 -1.47 -40.13 -37.82
CA TRP A 12 -1.64 -39.67 -36.45
C TRP A 12 -0.80 -38.42 -36.26
N ILE A 13 -1.46 -37.25 -36.21
CA ILE A 13 -0.82 -35.98 -35.82
C ILE A 13 -0.81 -35.95 -34.30
N PHE A 14 0.36 -36.21 -33.70
CA PHE A 14 0.59 -35.92 -32.28
C PHE A 14 0.65 -34.41 -32.10
N TRP A 15 -0.42 -33.86 -31.56
CA TRP A 15 -0.38 -32.50 -31.00
C TRP A 15 0.34 -32.58 -29.65
N ALA A 16 1.59 -32.18 -29.63
CA ALA A 16 2.31 -31.91 -28.41
C ALA A 16 1.77 -30.60 -27.83
N SER A 17 0.89 -30.72 -26.81
CA SER A 17 0.49 -29.58 -26.00
C SER A 17 1.71 -29.13 -25.21
N SER A 18 2.33 -28.02 -25.62
CA SER A 18 3.29 -27.30 -24.80
C SER A 18 2.52 -26.79 -23.58
N ILE A 19 2.75 -27.42 -22.43
CA ILE A 19 2.34 -26.86 -21.15
C ILE A 19 3.27 -25.69 -20.91
N GLU A 20 2.83 -24.49 -21.27
CA GLU A 20 3.41 -23.25 -20.81
C GLU A 20 3.21 -23.20 -19.29
N SER A 21 4.27 -23.49 -18.54
CA SER A 21 4.32 -23.23 -17.12
C SER A 21 4.23 -21.71 -16.94
N THR A 22 3.05 -21.20 -16.66
CA THR A 22 2.90 -19.85 -16.10
C THR A 22 3.64 -19.85 -14.78
N GLU A 23 4.82 -19.26 -14.74
CA GLU A 23 5.47 -18.88 -13.49
C GLU A 23 4.52 -17.91 -12.79
N GLU A 24 3.84 -18.41 -11.78
CA GLU A 24 3.07 -17.62 -10.85
C GLU A 24 4.08 -16.72 -10.13
N GLU A 25 4.19 -15.47 -10.59
CA GLU A 25 5.02 -14.46 -9.97
C GLU A 25 4.54 -14.29 -8.53
N THR A 26 5.21 -14.98 -7.60
CA THR A 26 4.91 -14.88 -6.17
C THR A 26 5.18 -13.45 -5.75
N VAL A 27 4.12 -12.63 -5.68
CA VAL A 27 4.17 -11.28 -5.13
C VAL A 27 4.80 -11.39 -3.75
N LYS A 28 6.03 -10.90 -3.63
CA LYS A 28 6.80 -10.94 -2.38
C LYS A 28 6.01 -10.16 -1.33
N LYS A 29 5.35 -10.88 -0.42
CA LYS A 29 4.60 -10.28 0.67
C LYS A 29 5.61 -9.70 1.66
N SER A 30 5.67 -8.38 1.79
CA SER A 30 6.50 -7.74 2.79
C SER A 30 6.00 -8.07 4.19
N THR A 31 6.94 -8.37 5.10
CA THR A 31 6.71 -8.52 6.54
C THR A 31 7.01 -7.23 7.30
N ASP A 32 7.42 -6.17 6.62
CA ASP A 32 7.78 -4.88 7.21
C ASP A 32 6.55 -4.12 7.71
N PHE A 33 6.78 -3.15 8.59
CA PHE A 33 5.78 -2.26 9.14
C PHE A 33 6.12 -0.80 8.86
N LEU A 34 5.06 0.00 8.67
CA LEU A 34 5.14 1.44 8.78
C LEU A 34 5.08 1.80 10.26
N LEU A 35 6.15 2.39 10.78
CA LEU A 35 6.22 2.90 12.14
C LEU A 35 5.98 4.40 12.15
N CYS A 36 5.39 4.93 13.23
CA CYS A 36 5.40 6.35 13.50
C CYS A 36 6.83 6.83 13.68
N ARG A 37 7.30 7.75 12.85
CA ARG A 37 8.69 8.27 12.91
C ARG A 37 9.05 8.90 14.25
N TYR A 38 8.04 9.41 15.00
CA TYR A 38 8.26 10.11 16.26
C TYR A 38 8.37 9.20 17.49
N CYS A 39 7.70 8.05 17.48
CA CYS A 39 7.66 7.21 18.68
C CYS A 39 7.84 5.70 18.41
N GLY A 40 8.08 5.28 17.17
CA GLY A 40 8.27 3.88 16.79
C GLY A 40 7.04 2.99 16.92
N PHE A 41 5.82 3.57 17.11
CA PHE A 41 4.62 2.77 17.22
C PHE A 41 4.18 2.23 15.86
N ASN A 42 3.73 0.97 15.81
CA ASN A 42 3.26 0.32 14.59
C ASN A 42 2.01 1.01 14.06
N VAL A 43 2.11 1.62 12.88
CA VAL A 43 1.02 2.34 12.21
C VAL A 43 0.23 1.42 11.30
N ALA A 44 0.91 0.67 10.45
CA ALA A 44 0.29 -0.26 9.51
C ALA A 44 1.27 -1.35 9.05
N PRO A 45 0.82 -2.59 8.80
CA PRO A 45 1.62 -3.55 8.06
C PRO A 45 1.85 -3.07 6.62
N ALA A 46 3.07 -3.19 6.10
CA ALA A 46 3.39 -2.83 4.72
C ALA A 46 2.52 -3.58 3.69
N SER A 47 2.11 -4.80 4.02
CA SER A 47 1.20 -5.61 3.19
C SER A 47 -0.19 -5.00 2.99
N THR A 48 -0.54 -3.94 3.72
CA THR A 48 -1.81 -3.20 3.54
C THR A 48 -1.70 -2.03 2.58
N LEU A 49 -0.48 -1.70 2.13
CA LEU A 49 -0.27 -0.66 1.12
C LEU A 49 -0.98 -1.02 -0.18
N VAL A 50 -1.58 -0.01 -0.80
CA VAL A 50 -2.32 -0.11 -2.06
C VAL A 50 -2.05 1.13 -2.90
N ASN A 51 -2.15 1.01 -4.22
CA ASN A 51 -1.92 2.12 -5.15
C ASN A 51 -3.27 2.75 -5.56
N LEU A 52 -3.87 3.52 -4.65
CA LEU A 52 -5.09 4.28 -4.91
C LEU A 52 -4.71 5.68 -5.40
N LYS A 53 -4.94 5.95 -6.68
CA LYS A 53 -4.55 7.21 -7.33
C LYS A 53 -5.53 8.33 -7.03
N SER A 54 -4.99 9.47 -6.59
CA SER A 54 -5.73 10.71 -6.46
C SER A 54 -5.67 11.49 -7.79
N PRO A 55 -6.81 11.96 -8.32
CA PRO A 55 -6.79 12.88 -9.47
C PRO A 55 -6.24 14.27 -9.12
N ALA A 56 -6.08 14.58 -7.84
CA ALA A 56 -5.48 15.83 -7.36
C ALA A 56 -3.95 15.75 -7.18
N ALA A 57 -3.32 14.60 -7.46
CA ALA A 57 -1.88 14.45 -7.36
C ALA A 57 -1.18 15.28 -8.43
N GLU A 58 -0.23 16.13 -8.02
CA GLU A 58 0.62 16.89 -8.91
C GLU A 58 1.70 16.02 -9.54
N GLU A 59 2.17 15.03 -8.79
CA GLU A 59 3.16 14.05 -9.21
C GLU A 59 2.83 12.68 -8.62
N ILE A 60 3.06 11.64 -9.39
CA ILE A 60 2.95 10.24 -8.97
C ILE A 60 4.20 9.51 -9.46
N TYR A 61 4.91 8.86 -8.55
CA TYR A 61 6.10 8.08 -8.87
C TYR A 61 6.18 6.81 -8.03
N ASN A 62 6.91 5.81 -8.52
CA ASN A 62 7.10 4.55 -7.82
C ASN A 62 8.46 4.55 -7.10
N GLN A 63 8.47 3.98 -5.91
CA GLN A 63 9.67 3.83 -5.09
C GLN A 63 9.66 2.49 -4.35
N SER A 64 10.84 1.89 -4.15
CA SER A 64 10.97 0.72 -3.25
C SER A 64 10.92 1.19 -1.81
N LEU A 65 9.84 0.87 -1.10
CA LEU A 65 9.59 1.29 0.28
C LEU A 65 9.01 0.13 1.09
N PHE A 66 9.33 0.07 2.37
CA PHE A 66 8.75 -0.89 3.33
C PHE A 66 8.89 -2.36 2.85
N GLY A 67 10.02 -2.70 2.21
CA GLY A 67 10.28 -4.03 1.67
C GLY A 67 9.39 -4.43 0.48
N LEU A 68 8.70 -3.48 -0.12
CA LEU A 68 7.91 -3.63 -1.33
C LEU A 68 8.53 -2.85 -2.47
N ASP A 69 8.48 -3.41 -3.68
CA ASP A 69 8.80 -2.71 -4.91
C ASP A 69 7.56 -1.98 -5.46
N ASN A 70 7.79 -0.90 -6.21
CA ASN A 70 6.74 -0.16 -6.90
C ASN A 70 5.62 0.40 -6.00
N VAL A 71 5.96 0.83 -4.78
CA VAL A 71 5.03 1.58 -3.93
C VAL A 71 4.81 2.95 -4.56
N GLU A 72 3.56 3.26 -4.86
CA GLU A 72 3.18 4.53 -5.47
C GLU A 72 3.18 5.64 -4.41
N VAL A 73 4.02 6.63 -4.62
CA VAL A 73 4.07 7.87 -3.84
C VAL A 73 3.39 8.97 -4.62
N GLN A 74 2.50 9.70 -3.98
CA GLN A 74 1.73 10.78 -4.59
C GLN A 74 2.03 12.10 -3.90
N SER A 75 2.37 13.12 -4.67
CA SER A 75 2.59 14.48 -4.18
C SER A 75 1.31 15.28 -4.31
N LEU A 76 0.77 15.73 -3.19
CA LEU A 76 -0.51 16.42 -3.07
C LEU A 76 -0.37 17.74 -2.31
N LYS A 77 -1.18 18.73 -2.67
CA LYS A 77 -1.25 20.00 -1.94
C LYS A 77 -2.56 20.17 -1.21
N ASN A 78 -2.51 20.75 -0.02
CA ASN A 78 -3.69 21.22 0.68
C ASN A 78 -4.10 22.63 0.22
N PRO A 79 -5.28 23.15 0.63
CA PRO A 79 -5.72 24.51 0.25
C PRO A 79 -4.78 25.64 0.68
N LEU A 80 -3.90 25.40 1.64
CA LEU A 80 -2.89 26.36 2.08
C LEU A 80 -1.59 26.30 1.25
N GLY A 81 -1.54 25.43 0.23
CA GLY A 81 -0.37 25.24 -0.62
C GLY A 81 0.73 24.37 0.00
N ILE A 82 0.47 23.74 1.15
CA ILE A 82 1.42 22.82 1.78
C ILE A 82 1.40 21.49 1.03
N GLN A 83 2.57 21.05 0.60
CA GLN A 83 2.76 19.80 -0.14
C GLN A 83 3.02 18.65 0.82
N PHE A 84 2.46 17.48 0.47
CA PHE A 84 2.63 16.23 1.19
C PHE A 84 2.92 15.11 0.20
N ASN A 85 3.91 14.29 0.49
CA ASN A 85 4.12 13.02 -0.19
C ASN A 85 3.39 11.95 0.62
N ILE A 86 2.47 11.24 -0.03
CA ILE A 86 1.65 10.23 0.64
C ILE A 86 1.81 8.86 0.00
N VAL A 87 1.59 7.84 0.82
CA VAL A 87 1.29 6.46 0.39
C VAL A 87 -0.09 6.08 0.90
N THR A 88 -0.81 5.24 0.16
CA THR A 88 -2.16 4.80 0.55
C THR A 88 -2.15 3.38 1.10
N ALA A 89 -3.03 3.09 2.09
CA ALA A 89 -3.14 1.78 2.73
C ALA A 89 -4.59 1.45 3.11
N ARG A 90 -4.96 0.17 3.02
CA ARG A 90 -6.28 -0.32 3.46
C ARG A 90 -6.39 -0.58 4.96
N GLY A 91 -5.25 -0.69 5.65
CA GLY A 91 -5.20 -0.98 7.09
C GLY A 91 -4.33 -0.03 7.86
N GLY A 92 -4.58 0.07 9.16
CA GLY A 92 -3.74 0.84 10.07
C GLY A 92 -4.42 1.25 11.36
N THR A 93 -3.63 1.90 12.22
CA THR A 93 -4.00 2.32 13.58
C THR A 93 -4.08 3.84 13.74
N CYS A 94 -4.08 4.60 12.62
CA CYS A 94 -4.22 6.05 12.63
C CYS A 94 -5.62 6.44 13.12
N VAL A 95 -5.73 7.22 14.18
CA VAL A 95 -6.99 7.58 14.84
C VAL A 95 -7.44 8.96 14.39
N ALA A 96 -8.70 9.09 13.97
CA ALA A 96 -9.28 10.38 13.59
C ALA A 96 -9.19 11.40 14.71
N THR A 97 -8.75 12.61 14.39
CA THR A 97 -8.60 13.72 15.35
C THR A 97 -9.86 14.58 15.47
N SER A 98 -10.82 14.43 14.56
CA SER A 98 -12.07 15.17 14.55
C SER A 98 -13.28 14.23 14.49
N LYS A 99 -14.43 14.69 15.02
CA LYS A 99 -15.70 13.96 14.92
C LYS A 99 -16.33 14.13 13.54
N ARG A 100 -16.19 15.31 12.91
CA ARG A 100 -16.85 15.62 11.65
C ARG A 100 -15.96 15.21 10.47
N TRP A 101 -16.58 14.54 9.51
CA TRP A 101 -15.98 14.32 8.20
C TRP A 101 -16.01 15.62 7.40
N GLN A 102 -14.94 15.86 6.67
CA GLN A 102 -14.81 16.95 5.73
C GLN A 102 -15.07 16.40 4.32
N VAL A 103 -15.80 17.15 3.51
CA VAL A 103 -16.07 16.80 2.11
C VAL A 103 -15.28 17.73 1.19
N ASP A 104 -15.18 19.00 1.61
CA ASP A 104 -14.50 20.03 0.85
C ASP A 104 -13.00 19.70 0.74
N HIS A 105 -12.44 19.98 -0.43
CA HIS A 105 -11.02 19.77 -0.72
C HIS A 105 -10.52 18.32 -0.55
N SER A 106 -11.42 17.34 -0.69
CA SER A 106 -11.01 15.94 -0.69
C SER A 106 -10.12 15.65 -1.90
N TRP A 107 -8.95 15.07 -1.65
CA TRP A 107 -8.05 14.62 -2.71
C TRP A 107 -8.59 13.42 -3.49
N PHE A 108 -9.56 12.70 -2.90
CA PHE A 108 -10.17 11.52 -3.52
C PHE A 108 -11.67 11.76 -3.69
N PRO A 109 -12.14 12.09 -4.92
CA PRO A 109 -13.56 12.31 -5.19
C PRO A 109 -14.43 11.14 -4.71
N GLY A 110 -15.61 11.47 -4.16
CA GLY A 110 -16.52 10.47 -3.60
C GLY A 110 -16.20 10.02 -2.18
N HIS A 111 -15.11 10.54 -1.58
CA HIS A 111 -14.70 10.24 -0.21
C HIS A 111 -14.69 11.51 0.64
N ALA A 112 -15.22 11.39 1.85
CA ALA A 112 -14.97 12.35 2.93
C ALA A 112 -13.66 11.99 3.63
N TRP A 113 -13.07 12.97 4.32
CA TRP A 113 -11.80 12.77 5.00
C TRP A 113 -11.80 13.31 6.44
N LYS A 114 -10.92 12.73 7.24
CA LYS A 114 -10.54 13.23 8.58
C LYS A 114 -9.02 13.20 8.68
N SER A 115 -8.43 14.23 9.29
CA SER A 115 -7.05 14.14 9.75
C SER A 115 -6.92 13.06 10.81
N CYS A 116 -5.82 12.31 10.79
CA CYS A 116 -5.57 11.29 11.78
C CYS A 116 -4.15 11.34 12.35
N SER A 117 -4.03 10.88 13.57
CA SER A 117 -2.81 10.92 14.36
C SER A 117 -2.42 9.53 14.87
N CYS A 118 -1.14 9.39 15.18
CA CYS A 118 -0.62 8.22 15.86
C CYS A 118 -1.37 7.99 17.19
N SER A 119 -1.90 6.79 17.39
CA SER A 119 -2.66 6.42 18.58
C SER A 119 -1.85 6.48 19.88
N ARG A 120 -0.50 6.43 19.79
CA ARG A 120 0.41 6.46 20.94
C ARG A 120 0.89 7.86 21.30
N CYS A 121 1.36 8.65 20.31
CA CYS A 121 1.99 9.95 20.60
C CYS A 121 1.18 11.16 20.10
N SER A 122 0.01 10.93 19.49
CA SER A 122 -0.90 11.95 18.95
C SER A 122 -0.30 12.87 17.88
N ARG A 123 0.89 12.53 17.32
CA ARG A 123 1.44 13.25 16.17
C ARG A 123 0.63 12.96 14.93
N HIS A 124 0.35 13.98 14.14
CA HIS A 124 -0.28 13.84 12.83
C HIS A 124 0.55 12.93 11.93
N ILE A 125 -0.07 11.90 11.36
CA ILE A 125 0.61 10.96 10.46
C ILE A 125 -0.11 10.78 9.11
N GLY A 126 -1.31 11.37 8.94
CA GLY A 126 -2.01 11.27 7.69
C GLY A 126 -3.50 11.59 7.78
N TRP A 127 -4.25 10.99 6.89
CA TRP A 127 -5.70 11.16 6.78
C TRP A 127 -6.38 9.81 6.60
N ILE A 128 -7.64 9.77 7.05
CA ILE A 128 -8.59 8.70 6.76
C ILE A 128 -9.51 9.20 5.66
N PHE A 129 -9.72 8.38 4.65
CA PHE A 129 -10.72 8.61 3.61
C PHE A 129 -11.80 7.54 3.69
N GLU A 130 -13.05 7.97 3.67
CA GLU A 130 -14.21 7.10 3.79
C GLU A 130 -15.20 7.43 2.68
N PRO A 131 -15.81 6.45 1.98
CA PRO A 131 -16.86 6.73 1.02
C PRO A 131 -17.99 7.54 1.67
N LEU A 132 -18.54 8.52 0.95
CA LEU A 132 -19.58 9.41 1.47
C LEU A 132 -20.77 8.64 2.06
N ALA A 133 -21.12 7.48 1.48
CA ALA A 133 -22.23 6.64 1.93
C ALA A 133 -22.00 6.00 3.32
N THR A 134 -20.73 5.84 3.74
CA THR A 134 -20.34 5.16 4.98
C THR A 134 -19.59 6.07 5.96
N ALA A 135 -19.50 7.37 5.66
CA ALA A 135 -18.81 8.38 6.48
C ALA A 135 -19.64 8.75 7.74
N HIS A 136 -19.89 7.78 8.61
CA HIS A 136 -20.60 8.02 9.86
C HIS A 136 -19.78 8.84 10.85
N TYR A 137 -20.45 9.73 11.54
CA TYR A 137 -19.84 10.76 12.40
C TYR A 137 -18.96 10.17 13.53
N ASP A 138 -19.36 9.05 14.12
CA ASP A 138 -18.67 8.37 15.23
C ASP A 138 -17.46 7.52 14.81
N ARG A 139 -17.28 7.31 13.50
CA ARG A 139 -16.19 6.49 12.97
C ARG A 139 -14.83 7.18 13.16
N VAL A 140 -13.91 6.48 13.82
CA VAL A 140 -12.55 6.95 14.12
C VAL A 140 -11.46 6.22 13.33
N TYR A 141 -11.81 5.13 12.63
CA TYR A 141 -10.96 4.36 11.74
C TYR A 141 -11.61 4.21 10.37
N ALA A 142 -10.84 3.89 9.34
CA ALA A 142 -11.38 3.55 8.04
C ALA A 142 -12.25 2.28 8.11
N SER A 143 -13.32 2.23 7.31
CA SER A 143 -14.08 0.99 7.08
C SER A 143 -13.35 0.07 6.11
N LEU A 144 -13.91 -1.08 5.79
CA LEU A 144 -13.40 -1.98 4.76
C LEU A 144 -13.33 -1.33 3.38
N ASN A 145 -14.21 -0.35 3.12
CA ASN A 145 -14.23 0.41 1.86
C ASN A 145 -13.47 1.73 1.93
N GLY A 146 -13.07 2.15 3.14
CA GLY A 146 -12.23 3.30 3.37
C GLY A 146 -10.74 2.96 3.25
N PHE A 147 -9.89 3.96 3.44
CA PHE A 147 -8.44 3.80 3.40
C PHE A 147 -7.73 4.93 4.15
N TYR A 148 -6.44 4.76 4.32
CA TYR A 148 -5.55 5.75 4.92
C TYR A 148 -4.62 6.32 3.85
N ALA A 149 -4.30 7.61 3.98
CA ALA A 149 -3.20 8.26 3.26
C ALA A 149 -2.17 8.68 4.31
N TYR A 150 -1.04 7.99 4.35
CA TYR A 150 0.04 8.27 5.29
C TYR A 150 1.03 9.24 4.68
N VAL A 151 1.42 10.27 5.44
CA VAL A 151 2.48 11.21 5.07
C VAL A 151 3.83 10.48 5.18
N LEU A 152 4.54 10.36 4.07
CA LEU A 152 5.77 9.58 3.99
C LEU A 152 6.85 10.09 4.96
N GLU A 153 6.91 11.41 5.15
CA GLU A 153 7.84 12.05 6.09
C GLU A 153 7.53 11.75 7.57
N ASN A 154 6.30 11.30 7.89
CA ASN A 154 5.84 11.04 9.25
C ASN A 154 5.85 9.54 9.64
N VAL A 155 6.19 8.68 8.69
CA VAL A 155 6.35 7.24 8.91
C VAL A 155 7.75 6.78 8.54
N ILE A 156 8.16 5.62 9.03
CA ILE A 156 9.46 5.01 8.74
C ILE A 156 9.28 3.50 8.64
N SER A 157 10.06 2.83 7.82
CA SER A 157 10.13 1.37 7.75
C SER A 157 10.71 0.80 9.05
N GLU A 158 10.12 -0.26 9.60
CA GLU A 158 10.65 -0.99 10.75
C GLU A 158 12.04 -1.56 10.44
N ALA A 159 12.20 -2.22 9.30
CA ALA A 159 13.46 -2.78 8.86
C ALA A 159 14.57 -1.71 8.74
N TYR A 160 14.20 -0.51 8.25
CA TYR A 160 15.16 0.62 8.20
C TYR A 160 15.46 1.14 9.61
N ALA A 161 14.46 1.31 10.48
CA ALA A 161 14.65 1.77 11.85
C ALA A 161 15.57 0.80 12.62
N ASP A 162 15.38 -0.50 12.47
CA ASP A 162 16.22 -1.55 13.09
C ASP A 162 17.67 -1.50 12.57
N SER A 163 17.86 -1.17 11.29
CA SER A 163 19.21 -1.04 10.71
C SER A 163 20.02 0.13 11.31
N LEU A 164 19.33 1.10 11.93
CA LEU A 164 19.97 2.23 12.59
C LEU A 164 20.40 1.92 14.04
N LEU A 165 19.99 0.76 14.59
CA LEU A 165 20.39 0.34 15.94
C LEU A 165 21.84 -0.09 15.93
N VAL A 166 22.72 0.73 16.52
CA VAL A 166 24.13 0.39 16.70
C VAL A 166 24.27 -0.44 17.98
N THR A 167 24.58 -1.73 17.84
CA THR A 167 24.98 -2.55 18.99
C THR A 167 26.36 -2.09 19.47
N PRO A 168 26.53 -1.67 20.74
CA PRO A 168 27.85 -1.35 21.27
C PRO A 168 28.76 -2.56 21.13
N LYS A 169 29.95 -2.41 20.50
CA LYS A 169 30.99 -3.45 20.56
C LYS A 169 31.45 -3.56 22.00
N LEU A 170 31.14 -4.65 22.66
CA LEU A 170 31.78 -5.02 23.90
C LEU A 170 33.27 -5.27 23.57
N ASN A 171 34.14 -4.30 23.87
CA ASN A 171 35.57 -4.54 23.87
C ASN A 171 35.84 -5.55 24.98
N SER A 172 36.14 -6.80 24.62
CA SER A 172 36.72 -7.77 25.51
C SER A 172 38.11 -7.28 25.86
N TYR A 173 38.24 -6.58 26.97
CA TYR A 173 39.53 -6.40 27.63
C TYR A 173 39.92 -7.77 28.23
N THR A 174 40.77 -8.51 27.53
CA THR A 174 41.55 -9.61 28.06
C THR A 174 42.84 -9.06 28.62
#